data_3710bef0f55ffec65f334ac113141de2
#
_entry.id   3710bef0f55ffec65f334ac113141de2
#
_cell.length_a   1.000
_cell.length_b   1.000
_cell.length_c   1.000
_cell.angle_alpha   90.00
_cell.angle_beta   90.00
_cell.angle_gamma   90.00
#
_symmetry.space_group_name_H-M   'P 1'
#
loop_
_entity.id
_entity.type
_entity.pdbx_description
1 polymer ?
#
loop_
_entity_poly.entity_id
_entity_poly.type
_entity_poly.pdbx_seq_one_letter_code
_entity_poly.pdbx_strand_id
1 'polypeptide(L)'
;MNSNFRTGLKNGNVLIGTLITMPVPEVAEIMIEVGFDWLFVDTEHAPFNAKDALKILQTAGNRCPCAVRIPANHEVWIKKALDIGADGIIAPQVNSADEAEQIVRLCKYPPRGVRSVGIGRAHKYGLGFKEYVEKANDGVAVILQAENTNALKNISEIVRVPGVDAIFIGPYDLSASMGKMGNLTDPDVRNAIATIAECCRNAGRCVGIFVDTAETAAAFIRQGFTLIAVSTDGLYMALGAKKTLNSLKSKPR
;
A
#
# COMPACT_ATOMS: atom_id res chain seq x y z
N MET A 1 0.76 -11.85 11.49
CA MET A 1 1.19 -11.62 10.10
C MET A 1 0.44 -12.56 9.19
N ASN A 2 -0.25 -12.04 8.22
CA ASN A 2 -0.98 -12.83 7.24
C ASN A 2 0.01 -13.23 6.11
N SER A 3 0.56 -14.44 6.19
CA SER A 3 1.57 -14.94 5.23
C SER A 3 1.08 -14.98 3.78
N ASN A 4 -0.22 -14.87 3.56
CA ASN A 4 -0.81 -14.96 2.23
C ASN A 4 -0.64 -13.66 1.42
N PHE A 5 -0.48 -12.49 2.07
CA PHE A 5 -0.39 -11.21 1.35
C PHE A 5 0.85 -11.14 0.46
N ARG A 6 2.04 -11.27 1.06
CA ARG A 6 3.30 -11.25 0.28
C ARG A 6 3.38 -12.37 -0.75
N THR A 7 2.86 -13.56 -0.40
CA THR A 7 2.77 -14.68 -1.32
C THR A 7 1.86 -14.36 -2.50
N GLY A 8 0.71 -13.72 -2.25
CA GLY A 8 -0.20 -13.25 -3.29
C GLY A 8 0.47 -12.26 -4.25
N LEU A 9 1.24 -11.29 -3.72
CA LEU A 9 2.02 -10.35 -4.54
C LEU A 9 3.01 -11.08 -5.46
N LYS A 10 3.75 -12.05 -4.91
CA LYS A 10 4.74 -12.81 -5.67
C LYS A 10 4.14 -13.74 -6.72
N ASN A 11 2.97 -14.27 -6.46
CA ASN A 11 2.26 -15.16 -7.39
C ASN A 11 1.49 -14.39 -8.48
N GLY A 12 1.47 -13.06 -8.42
CA GLY A 12 0.73 -12.23 -9.38
C GLY A 12 -0.79 -12.32 -9.21
N ASN A 13 -1.26 -12.68 -8.00
CA ASN A 13 -2.70 -12.66 -7.72
C ASN A 13 -3.22 -11.23 -7.77
N VAL A 14 -4.39 -11.03 -8.37
CA VAL A 14 -5.08 -9.74 -8.29
C VAL A 14 -5.61 -9.56 -6.86
N LEU A 15 -5.11 -8.54 -6.18
CA LEU A 15 -5.50 -8.18 -4.82
C LEU A 15 -6.17 -6.81 -4.86
N ILE A 16 -7.44 -6.76 -4.50
CA ILE A 16 -8.25 -5.54 -4.50
C ILE A 16 -8.40 -5.04 -3.06
N GLY A 17 -7.90 -3.87 -2.78
CA GLY A 17 -7.98 -3.22 -1.48
C GLY A 17 -8.56 -1.82 -1.56
N THR A 18 -8.61 -1.17 -0.41
CA THR A 18 -9.06 0.23 -0.30
C THR A 18 -8.20 0.99 0.71
N LEU A 19 -8.18 2.33 0.60
CA LEU A 19 -7.48 3.18 1.56
C LEU A 19 -8.34 3.37 2.80
N ILE A 20 -7.70 3.19 3.95
CA ILE A 20 -8.24 3.56 5.27
C ILE A 20 -7.60 4.89 5.67
N THR A 21 -8.41 5.94 5.66
CA THR A 21 -8.01 7.31 5.97
C THR A 21 -8.62 7.83 7.28
N MET A 22 -9.61 7.11 7.81
CA MET A 22 -10.22 7.41 9.10
C MET A 22 -9.67 6.50 10.18
N PRO A 23 -9.15 7.03 11.32
CA PRO A 23 -8.60 6.22 12.40
C PRO A 23 -9.71 5.58 13.27
N VAL A 24 -10.69 4.98 12.62
CA VAL A 24 -11.89 4.40 13.22
C VAL A 24 -11.93 2.89 12.95
N PRO A 25 -11.77 2.04 13.96
CA PRO A 25 -11.75 0.58 13.81
C PRO A 25 -12.98 0.01 13.10
N GLU A 26 -14.15 0.54 13.37
CA GLU A 26 -15.43 0.11 12.79
C GLU A 26 -15.46 0.31 11.27
N VAL A 27 -14.80 1.34 10.76
CA VAL A 27 -14.66 1.57 9.30
C VAL A 27 -13.83 0.44 8.68
N ALA A 28 -12.70 0.08 9.29
CA ALA A 28 -11.89 -1.04 8.81
C ALA A 28 -12.67 -2.36 8.87
N GLU A 29 -13.45 -2.60 9.94
CA GLU A 29 -14.30 -3.78 10.06
C GLU A 29 -15.33 -3.86 8.92
N ILE A 30 -15.99 -2.75 8.59
CA ILE A 30 -16.93 -2.69 7.47
C ILE A 30 -16.24 -3.05 6.15
N MET A 31 -15.05 -2.50 5.88
CA MET A 31 -14.32 -2.80 4.64
C MET A 31 -13.90 -4.29 4.56
N ILE A 32 -13.57 -4.89 5.69
CA ILE A 32 -13.26 -6.33 5.77
C ILE A 32 -14.52 -7.16 5.48
N GLU A 33 -15.66 -6.82 6.06
CA GLU A 33 -16.93 -7.54 5.84
C GLU A 33 -17.44 -7.36 4.40
N VAL A 34 -17.14 -6.24 3.75
CA VAL A 34 -17.40 -6.03 2.31
C VAL A 34 -16.59 -7.00 1.44
N GLY A 35 -15.44 -7.48 1.93
CA GLY A 35 -14.63 -8.50 1.26
C GLY A 35 -13.43 -7.97 0.50
N PHE A 36 -12.86 -6.83 0.88
CA PHE A 36 -11.57 -6.39 0.32
C PHE A 36 -10.45 -7.35 0.69
N ASP A 37 -9.57 -7.64 -0.28
CA ASP A 37 -8.46 -8.57 -0.11
C ASP A 37 -7.35 -8.02 0.80
N TRP A 38 -7.23 -6.69 0.91
CA TRP A 38 -6.26 -6.03 1.76
C TRP A 38 -6.67 -4.59 2.09
N LEU A 39 -6.10 -4.03 3.17
CA LEU A 39 -6.29 -2.65 3.56
C LEU A 39 -5.00 -1.86 3.41
N PHE A 40 -5.10 -0.71 2.75
CA PHE A 40 -4.04 0.29 2.68
C PHE A 40 -4.24 1.29 3.83
N VAL A 41 -3.49 1.15 4.92
CA VAL A 41 -3.60 2.06 6.07
C VAL A 41 -2.69 3.27 5.84
N ASP A 42 -3.28 4.44 5.71
CA ASP A 42 -2.55 5.66 5.33
C ASP A 42 -2.11 6.46 6.55
N THR A 43 -0.83 6.38 6.92
CA THR A 43 -0.27 7.18 8.01
C THR A 43 0.54 8.39 7.52
N GLU A 44 0.54 8.65 6.19
CA GLU A 44 1.19 9.80 5.58
C GLU A 44 0.24 11.00 5.48
N HIS A 45 -0.89 10.85 4.78
CA HIS A 45 -1.83 11.95 4.53
C HIS A 45 -3.05 11.93 5.44
N ALA A 46 -3.32 10.84 6.13
CA ALA A 46 -4.42 10.77 7.07
C ALA A 46 -3.97 11.04 8.52
N PRO A 47 -4.86 11.47 9.42
CA PRO A 47 -4.51 11.87 10.79
C PRO A 47 -4.25 10.66 11.70
N PHE A 48 -3.43 9.73 11.26
CA PHE A 48 -3.06 8.53 12.04
C PHE A 48 -1.79 8.76 12.85
N ASN A 49 -1.83 8.34 14.10
CA ASN A 49 -0.64 8.00 14.87
C ASN A 49 -0.47 6.47 14.98
N ALA A 50 0.64 6.01 15.53
CA ALA A 50 0.92 4.58 15.65
C ALA A 50 -0.11 3.81 16.48
N LYS A 51 -0.76 4.45 17.47
CA LYS A 51 -1.80 3.85 18.31
C LYS A 51 -3.09 3.64 17.52
N ASP A 52 -3.43 4.56 16.64
CA ASP A 52 -4.60 4.45 15.78
C ASP A 52 -4.39 3.38 14.71
N ALA A 53 -3.24 3.36 14.05
CA ALA A 53 -2.88 2.28 13.14
C ALA A 53 -2.92 0.91 13.84
N LEU A 54 -2.41 0.80 15.08
CA LEU A 54 -2.50 -0.43 15.87
C LEU A 54 -3.95 -0.92 16.02
N LYS A 55 -4.91 -0.03 16.29
CA LYS A 55 -6.33 -0.41 16.43
C LYS A 55 -6.89 -0.98 15.13
N ILE A 56 -6.58 -0.35 13.99
CA ILE A 56 -6.98 -0.87 12.66
C ILE A 56 -6.41 -2.27 12.44
N LEU A 57 -5.11 -2.46 12.70
CA LEU A 57 -4.47 -3.76 12.55
C LEU A 57 -5.02 -4.82 13.53
N GLN A 58 -5.43 -4.41 14.74
CA GLN A 58 -6.09 -5.29 15.70
C GLN A 58 -7.47 -5.74 15.20
N THR A 59 -8.25 -4.81 14.65
CA THR A 59 -9.55 -5.11 14.04
C THR A 59 -9.41 -6.05 12.85
N ALA A 60 -8.45 -5.81 11.97
CA ALA A 60 -8.19 -6.67 10.83
C ALA A 60 -7.75 -8.08 11.27
N GLY A 61 -6.95 -8.17 12.31
CA GLY A 61 -6.49 -9.45 12.86
C GLY A 61 -5.79 -10.31 11.81
N ASN A 62 -6.30 -11.54 11.62
CA ASN A 62 -5.85 -12.45 10.57
C ASN A 62 -6.84 -12.52 9.39
N ARG A 63 -7.93 -11.73 9.43
CA ARG A 63 -8.99 -11.77 8.41
C ARG A 63 -8.61 -11.05 7.14
N CYS A 64 -7.92 -9.91 7.27
CA CYS A 64 -7.53 -9.08 6.14
C CYS A 64 -6.12 -8.52 6.35
N PRO A 65 -5.18 -8.71 5.43
CA PRO A 65 -3.85 -8.14 5.53
C PRO A 65 -3.89 -6.61 5.43
N CYS A 66 -3.00 -5.97 6.20
CA CYS A 66 -2.84 -4.53 6.22
C CYS A 66 -1.43 -4.13 5.82
N ALA A 67 -1.30 -3.33 4.75
CA ALA A 67 -0.07 -2.62 4.43
C ALA A 67 -0.17 -1.17 4.94
N VAL A 68 0.83 -0.72 5.68
CA VAL A 68 0.85 0.62 6.26
C VAL A 68 1.74 1.52 5.40
N ARG A 69 1.17 2.61 4.87
CA ARG A 69 1.96 3.67 4.27
C ARG A 69 2.58 4.51 5.38
N ILE A 70 3.91 4.49 5.42
CA ILE A 70 4.69 5.24 6.41
C ILE A 70 4.76 6.72 6.02
N PRO A 71 4.84 7.67 6.99
CA PRO A 71 4.86 9.10 6.69
C PRO A 71 6.19 9.56 6.07
N ALA A 72 7.26 8.80 6.24
CA ALA A 72 8.57 9.10 5.66
C ALA A 72 9.45 7.84 5.67
N ASN A 73 10.43 7.77 4.76
CA ASN A 73 11.37 6.65 4.62
C ASN A 73 12.44 6.67 5.71
N HIS A 74 12.01 6.60 6.96
CA HIS A 74 12.88 6.64 8.13
C HIS A 74 12.68 5.40 9.01
N GLU A 75 13.79 4.89 9.55
CA GLU A 75 13.83 3.68 10.38
C GLU A 75 12.74 3.64 11.45
N VAL A 76 12.50 4.76 12.14
CA VAL A 76 11.52 4.84 13.24
C VAL A 76 10.11 4.51 12.76
N TRP A 77 9.71 4.99 11.58
CA TRP A 77 8.37 4.74 11.05
C TRP A 77 8.21 3.30 10.56
N ILE A 78 9.25 2.78 9.90
CA ILE A 78 9.28 1.38 9.46
C ILE A 78 9.16 0.44 10.67
N LYS A 79 9.96 0.67 11.72
CA LYS A 79 9.89 -0.11 12.96
C LYS A 79 8.51 -0.05 13.59
N LYS A 80 7.95 1.16 13.76
CA LYS A 80 6.62 1.33 14.36
C LYS A 80 5.56 0.57 13.60
N ALA A 81 5.52 0.67 12.27
CA ALA A 81 4.56 -0.05 11.44
C ALA A 81 4.70 -1.57 11.57
N LEU A 82 5.92 -2.09 11.51
CA LEU A 82 6.18 -3.53 11.56
C LEU A 82 5.99 -4.11 12.97
N ASP A 83 6.33 -3.38 14.04
CA ASP A 83 6.23 -3.88 15.42
C ASP A 83 4.78 -3.88 15.93
N ILE A 84 3.91 -3.02 15.39
CA ILE A 84 2.46 -3.11 15.62
C ILE A 84 1.79 -4.21 14.78
N GLY A 85 2.53 -4.85 13.88
CA GLY A 85 2.10 -6.05 13.16
C GLY A 85 1.52 -5.79 11.77
N ALA A 86 2.00 -4.79 11.04
CA ALA A 86 1.70 -4.64 9.62
C ALA A 86 2.19 -5.84 8.81
N ASP A 87 1.41 -6.28 7.83
CA ASP A 87 1.78 -7.35 6.90
C ASP A 87 2.74 -6.87 5.80
N GLY A 88 2.81 -5.56 5.62
CA GLY A 88 3.75 -4.88 4.73
C GLY A 88 3.85 -3.40 5.04
N ILE A 89 4.85 -2.76 4.46
CA ILE A 89 4.95 -1.30 4.40
C ILE A 89 4.77 -0.81 2.97
N ILE A 90 4.25 0.40 2.85
CA ILE A 90 4.27 1.18 1.62
C ILE A 90 5.15 2.39 1.89
N ALA A 91 6.29 2.45 1.21
CA ALA A 91 7.27 3.52 1.36
C ALA A 91 7.02 4.59 0.29
N PRO A 92 6.66 5.83 0.67
CA PRO A 92 6.39 6.91 -0.28
C PRO A 92 7.69 7.47 -0.87
N GLN A 93 7.60 8.20 -1.98
CA GLN A 93 8.67 9.04 -2.55
C GLN A 93 10.02 8.33 -2.75
N VAL A 94 10.02 7.09 -3.25
CA VAL A 94 11.25 6.33 -3.51
C VAL A 94 11.80 6.72 -4.88
N ASN A 95 13.00 7.32 -4.92
CA ASN A 95 13.55 7.99 -6.09
C ASN A 95 14.79 7.31 -6.69
N SER A 96 15.41 6.38 -5.96
CA SER A 96 16.64 5.70 -6.39
C SER A 96 16.70 4.25 -5.91
N ALA A 97 17.60 3.47 -6.52
CA ALA A 97 17.89 2.10 -6.08
C ALA A 97 18.51 2.07 -4.68
N ASP A 98 19.35 3.06 -4.33
CA ASP A 98 19.97 3.16 -3.01
C ASP A 98 18.92 3.38 -1.91
N GLU A 99 17.94 4.27 -2.15
CA GLU A 99 16.81 4.46 -1.23
C GLU A 99 15.98 3.17 -1.10
N ALA A 100 15.70 2.51 -2.20
CA ALA A 100 14.98 1.24 -2.22
C ALA A 100 15.72 0.16 -1.42
N GLU A 101 17.04 0.03 -1.60
CA GLU A 101 17.87 -0.92 -0.85
C GLU A 101 17.87 -0.60 0.65
N GLN A 102 18.01 0.67 1.01
CA GLN A 102 17.97 1.09 2.41
C GLN A 102 16.63 0.72 3.05
N ILE A 103 15.49 0.98 2.38
CA ILE A 103 14.17 0.63 2.88
C ILE A 103 14.04 -0.88 3.07
N VAL A 104 14.46 -1.68 2.09
CA VAL A 104 14.44 -3.14 2.21
C VAL A 104 15.26 -3.60 3.42
N ARG A 105 16.47 -3.07 3.60
CA ARG A 105 17.34 -3.42 4.74
C ARG A 105 16.71 -3.08 6.08
N LEU A 106 16.02 -1.94 6.17
CA LEU A 106 15.31 -1.52 7.39
C LEU A 106 14.08 -2.39 7.69
N CYS A 107 13.51 -3.05 6.70
CA CYS A 107 12.38 -3.97 6.88
C CYS A 107 12.77 -5.39 7.28
N LYS A 108 14.02 -5.78 7.10
CA LYS A 108 14.48 -7.16 7.27
C LYS A 108 15.44 -7.29 8.45
N TYR A 109 15.28 -8.40 9.19
CA TYR A 109 16.22 -8.77 10.26
C TYR A 109 17.55 -9.31 9.68
N PRO A 110 18.66 -9.21 10.43
CA PRO A 110 19.89 -9.87 10.04
C PRO A 110 19.71 -11.35 9.70
N PRO A 111 20.47 -11.93 8.76
CA PRO A 111 21.54 -11.27 7.98
C PRO A 111 21.05 -10.53 6.73
N ARG A 112 19.74 -10.50 6.42
CA ARG A 112 19.18 -9.88 5.22
C ARG A 112 19.02 -8.36 5.33
N GLY A 113 19.09 -7.81 6.52
CA GLY A 113 18.93 -6.38 6.78
C GLY A 113 19.43 -5.97 8.15
N VAL A 114 18.94 -4.82 8.60
CA VAL A 114 19.38 -4.18 9.86
C VAL A 114 18.20 -3.80 10.77
N ARG A 115 17.00 -4.37 10.52
CA ARG A 115 15.84 -4.12 11.37
C ARG A 115 16.18 -4.44 12.82
N SER A 116 16.02 -3.46 13.71
CA SER A 116 16.22 -3.67 15.12
C SER A 116 15.06 -4.44 15.75
N VAL A 117 15.32 -5.07 16.87
CA VAL A 117 14.33 -5.90 17.57
C VAL A 117 13.63 -5.09 18.64
N GLY A 118 12.30 -5.07 18.62
CA GLY A 118 11.46 -4.55 19.67
C GLY A 118 10.33 -5.53 19.98
N ILE A 119 9.99 -5.73 21.25
CA ILE A 119 8.88 -6.61 21.63
C ILE A 119 7.58 -5.84 21.54
N GLY A 120 6.77 -6.16 20.52
CA GLY A 120 5.48 -5.55 20.25
C GLY A 120 4.41 -6.58 19.90
N ARG A 121 3.29 -6.10 19.35
CA ARG A 121 2.17 -6.95 18.91
C ARG A 121 2.60 -8.00 17.87
N ALA A 122 3.48 -7.63 16.93
CA ALA A 122 3.99 -8.54 15.91
C ALA A 122 4.60 -9.82 16.52
N HIS A 123 5.25 -9.69 17.67
CA HIS A 123 5.88 -10.76 18.42
C HIS A 123 4.94 -11.42 19.44
N LYS A 124 3.61 -11.19 19.33
CA LYS A 124 2.61 -11.65 20.32
C LYS A 124 3.01 -11.21 21.76
N TYR A 125 3.49 -9.97 21.88
CA TYR A 125 3.97 -9.38 23.14
C TYR A 125 5.10 -10.18 23.82
N GLY A 126 5.92 -10.86 23.03
CA GLY A 126 7.04 -11.70 23.47
C GLY A 126 6.78 -13.20 23.37
N LEU A 127 5.54 -13.64 23.44
CA LEU A 127 5.18 -15.07 23.42
C LEU A 127 5.49 -15.77 22.10
N GLY A 128 5.52 -15.03 20.99
CA GLY A 128 5.80 -15.54 19.65
C GLY A 128 7.11 -15.01 19.06
N PHE A 129 8.04 -14.54 19.90
CA PHE A 129 9.25 -13.85 19.45
C PHE A 129 10.08 -14.66 18.45
N LYS A 130 10.49 -15.87 18.84
CA LYS A 130 11.32 -16.75 18.01
C LYS A 130 10.65 -17.07 16.67
N GLU A 131 9.40 -17.49 16.72
CA GLU A 131 8.62 -17.82 15.53
C GLU A 131 8.48 -16.63 14.57
N TYR A 132 8.25 -15.43 15.11
CA TYR A 132 8.11 -14.22 14.29
C TYR A 132 9.42 -13.85 13.61
N VAL A 133 10.54 -13.82 14.35
CA VAL A 133 11.87 -13.44 13.80
C VAL A 133 12.29 -14.40 12.68
N GLU A 134 12.05 -15.70 12.85
CA GLU A 134 12.36 -16.72 11.83
C GLU A 134 11.56 -16.51 10.53
N LYS A 135 10.31 -16.03 10.63
CA LYS A 135 9.39 -15.90 9.48
C LYS A 135 9.30 -14.48 8.91
N ALA A 136 9.66 -13.45 9.67
CA ALA A 136 9.41 -12.06 9.31
C ALA A 136 10.08 -11.63 7.99
N ASN A 137 11.31 -12.10 7.76
CA ASN A 137 12.03 -11.77 6.53
C ASN A 137 11.32 -12.26 5.26
N ASP A 138 10.57 -13.34 5.36
CA ASP A 138 9.80 -13.92 4.25
C ASP A 138 8.32 -13.52 4.26
N GLY A 139 7.81 -13.04 5.39
CA GLY A 139 6.40 -12.70 5.56
C GLY A 139 6.06 -11.23 5.31
N VAL A 140 6.98 -10.30 5.65
CA VAL A 140 6.74 -8.86 5.51
C VAL A 140 6.90 -8.43 4.05
N ALA A 141 5.87 -7.80 3.48
CA ALA A 141 5.92 -7.21 2.15
C ALA A 141 6.59 -5.82 2.17
N VAL A 142 7.41 -5.55 1.15
CA VAL A 142 8.02 -4.22 0.90
C VAL A 142 7.49 -3.68 -0.41
N ILE A 143 6.67 -2.65 -0.31
CA ILE A 143 6.00 -1.98 -1.43
C ILE A 143 6.60 -0.57 -1.52
N LEU A 144 7.11 -0.20 -2.68
CA LEU A 144 7.72 1.12 -2.91
C LEU A 144 6.80 1.96 -3.78
N GLN A 145 6.58 3.21 -3.40
CA GLN A 145 5.70 4.10 -4.14
C GLN A 145 6.49 4.88 -5.20
N ALA A 146 6.11 4.70 -6.48
CA ALA A 146 6.64 5.46 -7.61
C ALA A 146 5.63 6.54 -7.99
N GLU A 147 5.94 7.81 -7.67
CA GLU A 147 4.97 8.89 -7.72
C GLU A 147 5.56 10.24 -8.15
N ASN A 148 6.74 10.21 -8.75
CA ASN A 148 7.36 11.41 -9.30
C ASN A 148 8.31 11.11 -10.48
N THR A 149 8.75 12.14 -11.15
CA THR A 149 9.62 12.03 -12.34
C THR A 149 10.99 11.44 -12.04
N ASN A 150 11.52 11.55 -10.81
CA ASN A 150 12.80 10.92 -10.44
C ASN A 150 12.62 9.40 -10.29
N ALA A 151 11.55 8.96 -9.63
CA ALA A 151 11.19 7.55 -9.58
C ALA A 151 11.02 6.97 -10.99
N LEU A 152 10.31 7.67 -11.89
CA LEU A 152 10.14 7.25 -13.28
C LEU A 152 11.47 7.08 -14.01
N LYS A 153 12.41 8.05 -13.87
CA LYS A 153 13.73 7.97 -14.51
C LYS A 153 14.54 6.76 -14.03
N ASN A 154 14.44 6.44 -12.76
CA ASN A 154 15.26 5.41 -12.10
C ASN A 154 14.52 4.07 -11.91
N ILE A 155 13.31 3.95 -12.46
CA ILE A 155 12.44 2.80 -12.21
C ILE A 155 13.08 1.45 -12.58
N SER A 156 13.85 1.42 -13.66
CA SER A 156 14.54 0.21 -14.12
C SER A 156 15.57 -0.33 -13.12
N GLU A 157 16.14 0.51 -12.29
CA GLU A 157 17.07 0.16 -11.23
C GLU A 157 16.32 -0.19 -9.94
N ILE A 158 15.33 0.62 -9.57
CA ILE A 158 14.50 0.42 -8.36
C ILE A 158 13.83 -0.96 -8.38
N VAL A 159 13.22 -1.39 -9.48
CA VAL A 159 12.52 -2.68 -9.57
C VAL A 159 13.45 -3.90 -9.44
N ARG A 160 14.75 -3.73 -9.70
CA ARG A 160 15.73 -4.80 -9.60
C ARG A 160 16.27 -5.02 -8.19
N VAL A 161 16.04 -4.09 -7.28
CA VAL A 161 16.51 -4.19 -5.89
C VAL A 161 15.96 -5.47 -5.24
N PRO A 162 16.83 -6.36 -4.72
CA PRO A 162 16.40 -7.58 -4.07
C PRO A 162 15.58 -7.27 -2.81
N GLY A 163 14.42 -7.91 -2.69
CA GLY A 163 13.56 -7.72 -1.51
C GLY A 163 12.41 -6.74 -1.72
N VAL A 164 12.39 -6.00 -2.82
CA VAL A 164 11.21 -5.25 -3.28
C VAL A 164 10.18 -6.24 -3.79
N ASP A 165 8.96 -6.19 -3.28
CA ASP A 165 7.87 -7.09 -3.65
C ASP A 165 6.93 -6.47 -4.68
N ALA A 166 6.66 -5.16 -4.57
CA ALA A 166 5.79 -4.44 -5.49
C ALA A 166 6.23 -2.98 -5.66
N ILE A 167 5.89 -2.41 -6.81
CA ILE A 167 5.88 -0.96 -7.03
C ILE A 167 4.42 -0.51 -7.04
N PHE A 168 4.10 0.48 -6.24
CA PHE A 168 2.77 1.08 -6.18
C PHE A 168 2.80 2.48 -6.78
N ILE A 169 1.97 2.73 -7.78
CA ILE A 169 1.95 4.03 -8.46
C ILE A 169 0.98 4.97 -7.74
N GLY A 170 1.47 6.15 -7.34
CA GLY A 170 0.68 7.30 -6.90
C GLY A 170 0.38 8.21 -8.10
N PRO A 171 -0.75 8.00 -8.83
CA PRO A 171 -0.95 8.67 -10.11
C PRO A 171 -1.17 10.19 -9.98
N TYR A 172 -1.72 10.63 -8.87
CA TYR A 172 -1.95 12.05 -8.60
C TYR A 172 -0.63 12.79 -8.40
N ASP A 173 0.25 12.28 -7.54
CA ASP A 173 1.56 12.88 -7.28
C ASP A 173 2.48 12.75 -8.49
N LEU A 174 2.42 11.64 -9.22
CA LEU A 174 3.13 11.48 -10.48
C LEU A 174 2.71 12.57 -11.48
N SER A 175 1.41 12.78 -11.67
CA SER A 175 0.89 13.82 -12.57
C SER A 175 1.29 15.23 -12.11
N ALA A 176 1.27 15.47 -10.80
CA ALA A 176 1.71 16.73 -10.21
C ALA A 176 3.19 17.00 -10.49
N SER A 177 4.06 16.01 -10.30
CA SER A 177 5.49 16.12 -10.56
C SER A 177 5.84 16.37 -12.04
N MET A 178 4.91 16.00 -12.94
CA MET A 178 4.99 16.24 -14.37
C MET A 178 4.39 17.60 -14.79
N GLY A 179 3.94 18.42 -13.82
CA GLY A 179 3.26 19.71 -14.10
C GLY A 179 1.81 19.53 -14.62
N LYS A 180 1.20 18.36 -14.40
CA LYS A 180 -0.12 17.98 -14.94
C LYS A 180 -1.08 17.55 -13.83
N MET A 181 -1.05 18.24 -12.70
CA MET A 181 -1.79 17.93 -11.48
C MET A 181 -3.22 17.42 -11.73
N GLY A 182 -3.48 16.17 -11.37
CA GLY A 182 -4.80 15.54 -11.48
C GLY A 182 -5.26 15.17 -12.89
N ASN A 183 -4.51 15.53 -13.93
CA ASN A 183 -4.85 15.15 -15.32
C ASN A 183 -4.34 13.75 -15.65
N LEU A 184 -4.99 12.74 -15.11
CA LEU A 184 -4.60 11.34 -15.31
C LEU A 184 -4.88 10.82 -16.74
N THR A 185 -5.62 11.58 -17.55
CA THR A 185 -5.90 11.25 -18.94
C THR A 185 -4.87 11.80 -19.92
N ASP A 186 -3.98 12.66 -19.45
CA ASP A 186 -2.89 13.21 -20.26
C ASP A 186 -1.99 12.09 -20.84
N PRO A 187 -1.65 12.13 -22.13
CA PRO A 187 -0.85 11.08 -22.78
C PRO A 187 0.50 10.83 -22.10
N ASP A 188 1.19 11.88 -21.63
CA ASP A 188 2.51 11.71 -21.00
C ASP A 188 2.38 11.04 -19.62
N VAL A 189 1.32 11.36 -18.86
CA VAL A 189 1.03 10.69 -17.59
C VAL A 189 0.71 9.21 -17.80
N ARG A 190 -0.11 8.90 -18.81
CA ARG A 190 -0.42 7.52 -19.20
C ARG A 190 0.83 6.75 -19.63
N ASN A 191 1.68 7.38 -20.43
CA ASN A 191 2.94 6.80 -20.87
C ASN A 191 3.87 6.54 -19.69
N ALA A 192 3.96 7.45 -18.71
CA ALA A 192 4.74 7.27 -17.50
C ALA A 192 4.25 6.07 -16.68
N ILE A 193 2.92 5.95 -16.47
CA ILE A 193 2.31 4.82 -15.78
C ILE A 193 2.62 3.50 -16.54
N ALA A 194 2.47 3.49 -17.85
CA ALA A 194 2.76 2.32 -18.68
C ALA A 194 4.23 1.91 -18.63
N THR A 195 5.16 2.86 -18.64
CA THR A 195 6.61 2.62 -18.51
C THR A 195 6.94 1.99 -17.16
N ILE A 196 6.41 2.51 -16.07
CA ILE A 196 6.60 1.93 -14.73
C ILE A 196 6.08 0.48 -14.71
N ALA A 197 4.88 0.26 -15.23
CA ALA A 197 4.27 -1.06 -15.26
C ALA A 197 5.06 -2.07 -16.11
N GLU A 198 5.60 -1.65 -17.23
CA GLU A 198 6.44 -2.47 -18.10
C GLU A 198 7.76 -2.86 -17.38
N CYS A 199 8.43 -1.91 -16.74
CA CYS A 199 9.64 -2.18 -15.94
C CYS A 199 9.35 -3.19 -14.82
N CYS A 200 8.21 -3.07 -14.12
CA CYS A 200 7.81 -4.02 -13.10
C CYS A 200 7.63 -5.43 -13.67
N ARG A 201 6.88 -5.57 -14.76
CA ARG A 201 6.66 -6.87 -15.42
C ARG A 201 7.96 -7.52 -15.87
N ASN A 202 8.85 -6.75 -16.51
CA ASN A 202 10.15 -7.23 -16.98
C ASN A 202 11.06 -7.69 -15.85
N ALA A 203 10.91 -7.12 -14.65
CA ALA A 203 11.63 -7.50 -13.45
C ALA A 203 10.92 -8.57 -12.60
N GLY A 204 9.75 -9.07 -13.03
CA GLY A 204 8.93 -10.01 -12.26
C GLY A 204 8.41 -9.42 -10.93
N ARG A 205 8.14 -8.11 -10.91
CA ARG A 205 7.58 -7.42 -9.73
C ARG A 205 6.10 -7.17 -9.90
N CYS A 206 5.36 -7.25 -8.80
CA CYS A 206 3.97 -6.82 -8.75
C CYS A 206 3.89 -5.32 -9.02
N VAL A 207 2.93 -4.89 -9.83
CA VAL A 207 2.62 -3.49 -10.05
C VAL A 207 1.24 -3.17 -9.48
N GLY A 208 1.20 -2.10 -8.66
CA GLY A 208 -0.02 -1.60 -8.04
C GLY A 208 -0.31 -0.16 -8.43
N ILE A 209 -1.55 0.25 -8.19
CA ILE A 209 -2.01 1.61 -8.45
C ILE A 209 -3.21 1.95 -7.57
N PHE A 210 -3.31 3.24 -7.20
CA PHE A 210 -4.54 3.81 -6.64
C PHE A 210 -5.48 4.26 -7.76
N VAL A 211 -6.78 4.00 -7.61
CA VAL A 211 -7.84 4.45 -8.54
C VAL A 211 -9.10 4.83 -7.78
N ASP A 212 -9.90 5.72 -8.36
CA ASP A 212 -11.11 6.23 -7.70
C ASP A 212 -12.34 5.35 -7.94
N THR A 213 -12.41 4.61 -9.07
CA THR A 213 -13.61 3.89 -9.49
C THR A 213 -13.33 2.45 -9.87
N ALA A 214 -14.37 1.62 -9.80
CA ALA A 214 -14.32 0.21 -10.20
C ALA A 214 -14.02 0.05 -11.70
N GLU A 215 -14.53 0.95 -12.54
CA GLU A 215 -14.30 0.93 -14.00
C GLU A 215 -12.81 1.13 -14.32
N THR A 216 -12.20 2.12 -13.64
CA THR A 216 -10.76 2.38 -13.77
C THR A 216 -9.94 1.22 -13.23
N ALA A 217 -10.32 0.64 -12.09
CA ALA A 217 -9.69 -0.54 -11.52
C ALA A 217 -9.70 -1.71 -12.51
N ALA A 218 -10.88 -2.02 -13.09
CA ALA A 218 -11.02 -3.08 -14.08
C ALA A 218 -10.16 -2.83 -15.33
N ALA A 219 -10.00 -1.57 -15.75
CA ALA A 219 -9.13 -1.23 -16.88
C ALA A 219 -7.65 -1.51 -16.57
N PHE A 220 -7.16 -1.17 -15.38
CA PHE A 220 -5.78 -1.45 -14.98
C PHE A 220 -5.53 -2.95 -14.74
N ILE A 221 -6.49 -3.68 -14.17
CA ILE A 221 -6.39 -5.14 -14.03
C ILE A 221 -6.19 -5.80 -15.40
N ARG A 222 -6.95 -5.39 -16.42
CA ARG A 222 -6.76 -5.89 -17.80
C ARG A 222 -5.39 -5.55 -18.39
N GLN A 223 -4.72 -4.51 -17.89
CA GLN A 223 -3.37 -4.13 -18.26
C GLN A 223 -2.28 -4.86 -17.45
N GLY A 224 -2.67 -5.79 -16.56
CA GLY A 224 -1.76 -6.61 -15.77
C GLY A 224 -1.34 -5.99 -14.42
N PHE A 225 -2.06 -5.00 -13.93
CA PHE A 225 -1.90 -4.53 -12.56
C PHE A 225 -2.55 -5.52 -11.59
N THR A 226 -1.84 -5.88 -10.54
CA THR A 226 -2.27 -6.93 -9.62
C THR A 226 -2.45 -6.46 -8.17
N LEU A 227 -2.00 -5.26 -7.82
CA LEU A 227 -2.22 -4.67 -6.49
C LEU A 227 -3.04 -3.38 -6.64
N ILE A 228 -4.35 -3.48 -6.50
CA ILE A 228 -5.25 -2.36 -6.71
C ILE A 228 -5.72 -1.80 -5.38
N ALA A 229 -5.63 -0.48 -5.20
CA ALA A 229 -6.32 0.22 -4.13
C ALA A 229 -7.42 1.09 -4.74
N VAL A 230 -8.67 0.78 -4.41
CA VAL A 230 -9.83 1.46 -4.98
C VAL A 230 -10.43 2.39 -3.94
N SER A 231 -10.50 3.67 -4.26
CA SER A 231 -11.18 4.69 -3.47
C SER A 231 -10.69 4.80 -2.02
N THR A 232 -11.39 5.53 -1.21
CA THR A 232 -11.14 5.67 0.23
C THR A 232 -12.41 5.43 1.02
N ASP A 233 -12.27 5.04 2.28
CA ASP A 233 -13.36 4.90 3.25
C ASP A 233 -14.26 6.14 3.30
N GLY A 234 -13.66 7.34 3.40
CA GLY A 234 -14.39 8.60 3.42
C GLY A 234 -15.17 8.87 2.14
N LEU A 235 -14.57 8.54 0.97
CA LEU A 235 -15.23 8.79 -0.32
C LEU A 235 -16.43 7.86 -0.52
N TYR A 236 -16.33 6.57 -0.14
CA TYR A 236 -17.49 5.65 -0.16
C TYR A 236 -18.65 6.19 0.65
N MET A 237 -18.40 6.65 1.88
CA MET A 237 -19.42 7.20 2.76
C MET A 237 -20.04 8.47 2.15
N ALA A 238 -19.23 9.40 1.65
CA ALA A 238 -19.69 10.64 1.05
C ALA A 238 -20.55 10.40 -0.21
N LEU A 239 -20.08 9.51 -1.11
CA LEU A 239 -20.82 9.18 -2.34
C LEU A 239 -22.13 8.47 -2.04
N GLY A 240 -22.17 7.53 -1.10
CA GLY A 240 -23.38 6.84 -0.66
C GLY A 240 -24.42 7.80 -0.10
N ALA A 241 -24.01 8.69 0.80
CA ALA A 241 -24.87 9.71 1.39
C ALA A 241 -25.38 10.70 0.32
N LYS A 242 -24.50 11.17 -0.57
CA LYS A 242 -24.86 12.07 -1.67
C LYS A 242 -25.87 11.46 -2.62
N LYS A 243 -25.70 10.18 -2.98
CA LYS A 243 -26.64 9.43 -3.84
C LYS A 243 -28.02 9.38 -3.20
N THR A 244 -28.12 9.04 -1.92
CA THR A 244 -29.39 8.98 -1.18
C THR A 244 -30.07 10.34 -1.13
N LEU A 245 -29.33 11.40 -0.76
CA LEU A 245 -29.87 12.74 -0.67
C LEU A 245 -30.39 13.27 -2.02
N ASN A 246 -29.65 13.03 -3.10
CA ASN A 246 -30.05 13.46 -4.44
C ASN A 246 -31.32 12.74 -4.91
N SER A 247 -31.49 11.45 -4.61
CA SER A 247 -32.69 10.69 -4.98
C SER A 247 -33.93 11.15 -4.26
N LEU A 248 -33.80 11.73 -3.05
CA LEU A 248 -34.92 12.32 -2.31
C LEU A 248 -35.26 13.73 -2.79
N LYS A 249 -34.26 14.53 -3.15
CA LYS A 249 -34.46 15.91 -3.64
C LYS A 249 -34.96 15.98 -5.08
N SER A 250 -34.70 14.96 -5.89
CA SER A 250 -35.15 14.90 -7.30
C SER A 250 -36.60 14.43 -7.47
N LYS A 251 -37.28 13.95 -6.41
CA LYS A 251 -38.73 13.67 -6.44
C LYS A 251 -39.50 14.97 -6.29
N PRO A 252 -40.40 15.33 -7.23
CA PRO A 252 -41.28 16.49 -7.06
C PRO A 252 -42.10 16.28 -5.78
N ARG A 253 -42.17 17.35 -4.98
CA ARG A 253 -43.08 17.42 -3.81
C ARG A 253 -44.53 17.44 -4.26
#